data_8919ba158cbabf035a75577a8f776cbb
#
_entry.id   8919ba158cbabf035a75577a8f776cbb
#
_cell.length_a   1.000
_cell.length_b   1.000
_cell.length_c   1.000
_cell.angle_alpha   90.00
_cell.angle_beta   90.00
_cell.angle_gamma   90.00
#
_symmetry.space_group_name_H-M   'P 1'
#
loop_
_entity.id
_entity.type
_entity.pdbx_description
1 polymer ?
#
loop_
_entity_poly.entity_id
_entity_poly.type
_entity_poly.pdbx_seq_one_letter_code
_entity_poly.pdbx_strand_id
1 'polypeptide(L)'
;RAAAEAFVEEDYLRALHAGARLGTNDRKRIAKRLAELTGLPQALVEEQNLRISDRCFFFELLRDQGKQVGRLDARATGPLAAQRGREFEFDPGIEAIAAPYGMAALAYFGETLGLAEPQRYELLSLDAHKAWNWNRGESRGNSYCSTSPDLSRALRRNTHLRVFAASGRYDLGTPYSASDWSLAQLDAPPEVLQ
;
A
#
# COMPACT_ATOMS: atom_id res chain seq x y z
N ARG A 1 -3.93 -16.14 4.52
CA ARG A 1 -3.54 -14.96 5.26
C ARG A 1 -2.64 -15.35 6.43
N ALA A 2 -3.14 -16.04 7.46
CA ALA A 2 -2.35 -16.43 8.63
C ALA A 2 -1.00 -17.11 8.27
N ALA A 3 -1.00 -18.00 7.26
CA ALA A 3 0.24 -18.63 6.79
C ALA A 3 1.26 -17.65 6.16
N ALA A 4 0.77 -16.56 5.55
CA ALA A 4 1.66 -15.53 5.00
C ALA A 4 2.22 -14.64 6.12
N GLU A 5 1.40 -14.28 7.09
CA GLU A 5 1.81 -13.50 8.26
C GLU A 5 2.86 -14.26 9.07
N ALA A 6 2.61 -15.53 9.41
CA ALA A 6 3.58 -16.37 10.10
C ALA A 6 4.91 -16.50 9.31
N PHE A 7 4.83 -16.74 8.00
CA PHE A 7 6.02 -16.80 7.16
C PHE A 7 6.83 -15.50 7.18
N VAL A 8 6.16 -14.35 7.14
CA VAL A 8 6.84 -13.05 7.19
C VAL A 8 7.57 -12.87 8.52
N GLU A 9 6.93 -13.15 9.63
CA GLU A 9 7.46 -12.93 10.97
C GLU A 9 8.59 -13.92 11.33
N GLU A 10 8.44 -15.19 10.96
CA GLU A 10 9.35 -16.24 11.36
C GLU A 10 10.54 -16.40 10.41
N ASP A 11 10.30 -16.47 9.11
CA ASP A 11 11.29 -16.84 8.11
C ASP A 11 11.79 -15.67 7.26
N TYR A 12 10.85 -14.90 6.69
CA TYR A 12 11.18 -13.94 5.65
C TYR A 12 11.95 -12.73 6.19
N LEU A 13 11.56 -12.16 7.32
CA LEU A 13 12.29 -11.05 7.94
C LEU A 13 13.70 -11.43 8.32
N ARG A 14 13.91 -12.66 8.82
CA ARG A 14 15.25 -13.20 9.13
C ARG A 14 16.09 -13.35 7.88
N ALA A 15 15.50 -13.86 6.79
CA ALA A 15 16.20 -14.00 5.51
C ALA A 15 16.61 -12.63 4.95
N LEU A 16 15.72 -11.62 5.00
CA LEU A 16 16.02 -10.26 4.58
C LEU A 16 17.13 -9.62 5.43
N HIS A 17 17.11 -9.84 6.75
CA HIS A 17 18.15 -9.37 7.65
C HIS A 17 19.51 -10.03 7.37
N ALA A 18 19.55 -11.32 7.07
CA ALA A 18 20.78 -12.02 6.72
C ALA A 18 21.40 -11.47 5.41
N GLY A 19 20.57 -11.04 4.45
CA GLY A 19 21.03 -10.43 3.21
C GLY A 19 21.99 -11.33 2.43
N ALA A 20 23.18 -10.83 2.11
CA ALA A 20 24.21 -11.60 1.38
C ALA A 20 24.78 -12.79 2.18
N ARG A 21 24.60 -12.82 3.50
CA ARG A 21 25.02 -13.94 4.36
C ARG A 21 24.06 -15.12 4.33
N LEU A 22 22.87 -14.96 3.71
CA LEU A 22 21.90 -16.06 3.59
C LEU A 22 22.45 -17.15 2.68
N GLY A 23 22.50 -18.38 3.18
CA GLY A 23 22.98 -19.54 2.43
C GLY A 23 22.11 -19.82 1.21
N THR A 24 22.71 -20.40 0.16
CA THR A 24 22.03 -20.66 -1.11
C THR A 24 20.78 -21.54 -0.97
N ASN A 25 20.84 -22.57 -0.13
CA ASN A 25 19.70 -23.47 0.10
C ASN A 25 18.53 -22.75 0.79
N ASP A 26 18.84 -21.95 1.81
CA ASP A 26 17.82 -21.15 2.49
C ASP A 26 17.21 -20.11 1.56
N ARG A 27 18.03 -19.45 0.74
CA ARG A 27 17.54 -18.51 -0.27
C ARG A 27 16.52 -19.16 -1.21
N LYS A 28 16.81 -20.35 -1.73
CA LYS A 28 15.89 -21.09 -2.59
C LYS A 28 14.62 -21.51 -1.87
N ARG A 29 14.73 -21.97 -0.62
CA ARG A 29 13.58 -22.34 0.21
C ARG A 29 12.66 -21.15 0.44
N ILE A 30 13.22 -19.99 0.81
CA ILE A 30 12.47 -18.76 1.03
C ILE A 30 11.84 -18.24 -0.28
N ALA A 31 12.59 -18.28 -1.40
CA ALA A 31 12.07 -17.87 -2.71
C ALA A 31 10.88 -18.73 -3.14
N LYS A 32 10.99 -20.05 -2.98
CA LYS A 32 9.88 -20.97 -3.28
C LYS A 32 8.65 -20.64 -2.44
N ARG A 33 8.82 -20.45 -1.13
CA ARG A 33 7.68 -20.17 -0.24
C ARG A 33 7.05 -18.80 -0.55
N LEU A 34 7.86 -17.79 -0.86
CA LEU A 34 7.38 -16.48 -1.26
C LEU A 34 6.60 -16.55 -2.58
N ALA A 35 7.10 -17.33 -3.54
CA ALA A 35 6.40 -17.59 -4.81
C ALA A 35 5.02 -18.25 -4.60
N GLU A 36 4.96 -19.28 -3.76
CA GLU A 36 3.69 -19.95 -3.41
C GLU A 36 2.68 -19.00 -2.76
N LEU A 37 3.13 -18.09 -1.90
CA LEU A 37 2.27 -17.15 -1.17
C LEU A 37 1.83 -15.97 -2.02
N THR A 38 2.67 -15.53 -2.96
CA THR A 38 2.39 -14.36 -3.81
C THR A 38 1.77 -14.71 -5.17
N GLY A 39 1.93 -15.94 -5.63
CA GLY A 39 1.56 -16.35 -6.99
C GLY A 39 2.58 -15.95 -8.07
N LEU A 40 3.70 -15.33 -7.69
CA LEU A 40 4.74 -14.94 -8.62
C LEU A 40 5.66 -16.13 -9.01
N PRO A 41 6.26 -16.13 -10.20
CA PRO A 41 7.25 -17.13 -10.58
C PRO A 41 8.46 -17.13 -9.62
N GLN A 42 8.89 -18.32 -9.16
CA GLN A 42 10.04 -18.43 -8.25
C GLN A 42 11.32 -17.81 -8.84
N ALA A 43 11.55 -17.97 -10.14
CA ALA A 43 12.70 -17.39 -10.83
C ALA A 43 12.71 -15.85 -10.70
N LEU A 44 11.56 -15.21 -10.83
CA LEU A 44 11.43 -13.76 -10.62
C LEU A 44 11.75 -13.37 -9.17
N VAL A 45 11.26 -14.13 -8.19
CA VAL A 45 11.55 -13.88 -6.77
C VAL A 45 13.06 -13.98 -6.49
N GLU A 46 13.73 -14.95 -7.08
CA GLU A 46 15.20 -15.13 -6.96
C GLU A 46 15.95 -13.97 -7.64
N GLU A 47 15.56 -13.58 -8.85
CA GLU A 47 16.12 -12.45 -9.59
C GLU A 47 15.99 -11.14 -8.81
N GLN A 48 14.84 -10.91 -8.17
CA GLN A 48 14.59 -9.74 -7.33
C GLN A 48 15.24 -9.85 -5.94
N ASN A 49 16.10 -10.84 -5.72
CA ASN A 49 16.81 -11.04 -4.46
C ASN A 49 15.86 -11.09 -3.25
N LEU A 50 14.75 -11.77 -3.38
CA LEU A 50 13.67 -11.90 -2.40
C LEU A 50 12.93 -10.59 -2.06
N ARG A 51 13.25 -9.48 -2.71
CA ARG A 51 12.69 -8.15 -2.45
C ARG A 51 11.77 -7.72 -3.59
N ILE A 52 10.56 -8.23 -3.56
CA ILE A 52 9.55 -7.87 -4.55
C ILE A 52 9.02 -6.47 -4.21
N SER A 53 9.22 -5.51 -5.13
CA SER A 53 8.56 -4.22 -5.01
C SER A 53 7.07 -4.34 -5.35
N ASP A 54 6.25 -3.43 -4.85
CA ASP A 54 4.85 -3.29 -5.21
C ASP A 54 4.67 -3.21 -6.73
N ARG A 55 5.45 -2.38 -7.41
CA ARG A 55 5.43 -2.27 -8.87
C ARG A 55 5.74 -3.59 -9.57
N CYS A 56 6.72 -4.34 -9.10
CA CYS A 56 7.01 -5.65 -9.65
C CYS A 56 5.78 -6.56 -9.52
N PHE A 57 5.13 -6.57 -8.36
CA PHE A 57 3.94 -7.37 -8.12
C PHE A 57 2.78 -6.98 -9.06
N PHE A 58 2.47 -5.68 -9.21
CA PHE A 58 1.36 -5.22 -10.05
C PHE A 58 1.47 -5.67 -11.49
N PHE A 59 2.67 -5.66 -12.04
CA PHE A 59 2.90 -5.94 -13.45
C PHE A 59 3.25 -7.40 -13.75
N GLU A 60 3.71 -8.16 -12.76
CA GLU A 60 4.19 -9.52 -13.01
C GLU A 60 3.19 -10.60 -12.58
N LEU A 61 2.26 -10.30 -11.66
CA LEU A 61 1.33 -11.31 -11.13
C LEU A 61 0.45 -11.95 -12.22
N LEU A 62 -0.05 -11.17 -13.16
CA LEU A 62 -0.96 -11.63 -14.23
C LEU A 62 -0.37 -11.36 -15.63
N ARG A 63 0.95 -11.26 -15.72
CA ARG A 63 1.63 -10.96 -16.98
C ARG A 63 1.36 -11.99 -18.06
N ASP A 64 1.30 -13.26 -17.73
CA ASP A 64 0.97 -14.37 -18.62
C ASP A 64 -0.43 -14.26 -19.24
N GLN A 65 -1.33 -13.55 -18.55
CA GLN A 65 -2.68 -13.24 -19.00
C GLN A 65 -2.79 -11.88 -19.74
N GLY A 66 -1.68 -11.19 -19.94
CA GLY A 66 -1.66 -9.84 -20.54
C GLY A 66 -2.33 -8.78 -19.68
N LYS A 67 -2.36 -8.97 -18.36
CA LYS A 67 -3.04 -8.08 -17.39
C LYS A 67 -2.09 -7.53 -16.34
N GLN A 68 -2.46 -6.38 -15.80
CA GLN A 68 -1.90 -5.77 -14.59
C GLN A 68 -2.95 -5.72 -13.48
N VAL A 69 -2.50 -5.66 -12.23
CA VAL A 69 -3.34 -5.57 -11.04
C VAL A 69 -3.45 -4.12 -10.58
N GLY A 70 -4.61 -3.73 -10.07
CA GLY A 70 -4.81 -2.41 -9.47
C GLY A 70 -4.02 -2.23 -8.18
N ARG A 71 -3.50 -1.02 -7.98
CA ARG A 71 -2.78 -0.65 -6.77
C ARG A 71 -3.73 -0.35 -5.61
N LEU A 72 -4.80 0.41 -5.86
CA LEU A 72 -5.79 0.76 -4.82
C LEU A 72 -6.77 -0.37 -4.53
N ASP A 73 -6.99 -1.26 -5.49
CA ASP A 73 -7.77 -2.48 -5.30
C ASP A 73 -7.18 -3.60 -6.16
N ALA A 74 -6.48 -4.54 -5.52
CA ALA A 74 -5.83 -5.66 -6.19
C ALA A 74 -6.81 -6.65 -6.87
N ARG A 75 -8.11 -6.52 -6.65
CA ARG A 75 -9.14 -7.29 -7.36
C ARG A 75 -9.47 -6.72 -8.73
N ALA A 76 -9.24 -5.42 -8.91
CA ALA A 76 -9.37 -4.77 -10.20
C ALA A 76 -8.17 -5.12 -11.08
N THR A 77 -8.43 -5.45 -12.34
CA THR A 77 -7.40 -5.77 -13.33
C THR A 77 -7.64 -4.98 -14.60
N GLY A 78 -6.57 -4.63 -15.29
CA GLY A 78 -6.63 -3.95 -16.59
C GLY A 78 -5.63 -4.56 -17.57
N PRO A 79 -5.70 -4.18 -18.86
CA PRO A 79 -4.75 -4.64 -19.86
C PRO A 79 -3.33 -4.18 -19.51
N LEU A 80 -2.38 -5.06 -19.78
CA LEU A 80 -0.95 -4.74 -19.65
C LEU A 80 -0.44 -4.30 -21.03
N ALA A 81 0.26 -3.16 -21.09
CA ALA A 81 0.89 -2.71 -22.32
C ALA A 81 1.92 -3.74 -22.82
N ALA A 82 1.95 -3.96 -24.14
CA ALA A 82 2.90 -4.89 -24.76
C ALA A 82 4.36 -4.41 -24.63
N GLN A 83 4.58 -3.11 -24.53
CA GLN A 83 5.90 -2.55 -24.25
C GLN A 83 6.31 -2.89 -22.82
N ARG A 84 7.54 -3.36 -22.67
CA ARG A 84 8.06 -3.91 -21.40
C ARG A 84 8.42 -2.84 -20.34
N GLY A 85 7.69 -1.73 -20.29
CA GLY A 85 7.80 -0.77 -19.22
C GLY A 85 7.03 -1.23 -17.98
N ARG A 86 7.56 -0.99 -16.80
CA ARG A 86 6.81 -1.11 -15.52
C ARG A 86 6.34 0.28 -15.11
N GLU A 87 5.75 1.02 -16.04
CA GLU A 87 5.20 2.33 -15.79
C GLU A 87 3.68 2.25 -15.74
N PHE A 88 3.10 2.91 -14.74
CA PHE A 88 1.66 3.03 -14.66
C PHE A 88 1.19 4.07 -15.67
N GLU A 89 0.53 3.62 -16.74
CA GLU A 89 -0.27 4.49 -17.60
C GLU A 89 -1.59 4.85 -16.90
N PHE A 90 -2.13 3.90 -16.14
CA PHE A 90 -3.35 4.03 -15.34
C PHE A 90 -3.38 2.97 -14.25
N ASP A 91 -4.21 3.20 -13.21
CA ASP A 91 -4.47 2.22 -12.15
C ASP A 91 -5.86 1.60 -12.36
N PRO A 92 -5.98 0.30 -12.66
CA PRO A 92 -7.28 -0.34 -12.82
C PRO A 92 -8.23 -0.15 -11.63
N GLY A 93 -7.69 -0.03 -10.40
CA GLY A 93 -8.48 0.25 -9.21
C GLY A 93 -9.09 1.66 -9.23
N ILE A 94 -8.33 2.66 -9.66
CA ILE A 94 -8.84 4.04 -9.82
C ILE A 94 -9.83 4.11 -10.97
N GLU A 95 -9.52 3.54 -12.13
CA GLU A 95 -10.42 3.57 -13.30
C GLU A 95 -11.79 2.97 -12.99
N ALA A 96 -11.83 1.91 -12.19
CA ALA A 96 -13.08 1.26 -11.81
C ALA A 96 -14.01 2.17 -10.97
N ILE A 97 -13.46 3.12 -10.22
CA ILE A 97 -14.21 3.96 -9.28
C ILE A 97 -14.30 5.43 -9.69
N ALA A 98 -13.41 5.94 -10.54
CA ALA A 98 -13.29 7.37 -10.83
C ALA A 98 -14.60 7.98 -11.36
N ALA A 99 -15.21 7.38 -12.37
CA ALA A 99 -16.44 7.90 -12.94
C ALA A 99 -17.64 7.78 -11.97
N PRO A 100 -17.98 6.59 -11.40
CA PRO A 100 -19.13 6.49 -10.51
C PRO A 100 -19.00 7.33 -9.24
N TYR A 101 -17.83 7.42 -8.63
CA TYR A 101 -17.62 8.26 -7.44
C TYR A 101 -17.64 9.75 -7.76
N GLY A 102 -17.03 10.15 -8.89
CA GLY A 102 -17.11 11.55 -9.35
C GLY A 102 -18.54 12.01 -9.62
N MET A 103 -19.33 11.18 -10.29
CA MET A 103 -20.74 11.47 -10.55
C MET A 103 -21.57 11.53 -9.26
N ALA A 104 -21.37 10.58 -8.35
CA ALA A 104 -22.07 10.56 -7.07
C ALA A 104 -21.72 11.77 -6.19
N ALA A 105 -20.45 12.19 -6.18
CA ALA A 105 -20.00 13.37 -5.45
C ALA A 105 -20.66 14.64 -6.01
N LEU A 106 -20.69 14.82 -7.33
CA LEU A 106 -21.32 15.97 -7.97
C LEU A 106 -22.84 16.04 -7.70
N ALA A 107 -23.52 14.89 -7.80
CA ALA A 107 -24.95 14.82 -7.46
C ALA A 107 -25.18 15.18 -5.98
N TYR A 108 -24.40 14.62 -5.07
CA TYR A 108 -24.52 14.93 -3.65
C TYR A 108 -24.26 16.41 -3.33
N PHE A 109 -23.24 17.00 -3.91
CA PHE A 109 -22.91 18.41 -3.72
C PHE A 109 -23.99 19.32 -4.28
N GLY A 110 -24.50 19.06 -5.49
CA GLY A 110 -25.56 19.85 -6.11
C GLY A 110 -26.92 19.66 -5.45
N GLU A 111 -27.39 18.43 -5.34
CA GLU A 111 -28.75 18.11 -4.93
C GLU A 111 -28.95 18.13 -3.41
N THR A 112 -27.97 17.58 -2.64
CA THR A 112 -28.11 17.45 -1.20
C THR A 112 -27.58 18.67 -0.45
N LEU A 113 -26.40 19.18 -0.85
CA LEU A 113 -25.77 20.32 -0.20
C LEU A 113 -26.15 21.69 -0.84
N GLY A 114 -26.84 21.68 -1.94
CA GLY A 114 -27.34 22.91 -2.61
C GLY A 114 -26.21 23.81 -3.15
N LEU A 115 -25.07 23.24 -3.52
CA LEU A 115 -24.00 24.02 -4.14
C LEU A 115 -24.42 24.46 -5.55
N ALA A 116 -24.55 25.78 -5.75
CA ALA A 116 -25.21 26.39 -6.92
C ALA A 116 -24.48 26.15 -8.25
N GLU A 117 -23.18 25.83 -8.25
CA GLU A 117 -22.45 25.52 -9.46
C GLU A 117 -21.68 24.20 -9.29
N PRO A 118 -21.86 23.25 -10.21
CA PRO A 118 -21.05 22.04 -10.23
C PRO A 118 -19.61 22.43 -10.61
N GLN A 119 -18.79 22.73 -9.63
CA GLN A 119 -17.36 22.85 -9.85
C GLN A 119 -16.83 21.49 -10.28
N ARG A 120 -15.82 21.49 -11.16
CA ARG A 120 -15.12 20.26 -11.53
C ARG A 120 -14.60 19.59 -10.26
N TYR A 121 -15.14 18.41 -9.96
CA TYR A 121 -14.63 17.58 -8.86
C TYR A 121 -13.51 16.71 -9.38
N GLU A 122 -12.31 16.91 -8.87
CA GLU A 122 -11.16 16.07 -9.18
C GLU A 122 -11.03 14.99 -8.12
N LEU A 123 -11.33 13.74 -8.47
CA LEU A 123 -11.18 12.59 -7.59
C LEU A 123 -9.71 12.41 -7.18
N LEU A 124 -8.79 12.71 -8.08
CA LEU A 124 -7.33 12.66 -7.86
C LEU A 124 -6.70 13.90 -8.50
N SER A 125 -6.18 14.81 -7.67
CA SER A 125 -5.47 16.00 -8.14
C SER A 125 -3.96 15.80 -8.07
N LEU A 126 -3.32 15.65 -9.22
CA LEU A 126 -1.87 15.58 -9.31
C LEU A 126 -1.19 16.92 -8.96
N ASP A 127 -1.88 18.04 -9.19
CA ASP A 127 -1.36 19.36 -8.84
C ASP A 127 -1.35 19.57 -7.33
N ALA A 128 -2.39 19.12 -6.62
CA ALA A 128 -2.40 19.08 -5.17
C ALA A 128 -1.26 18.20 -4.63
N HIS A 129 -1.04 17.03 -5.23
CA HIS A 129 0.06 16.14 -4.84
C HIS A 129 1.45 16.80 -5.03
N LYS A 130 1.67 17.48 -6.15
CA LYS A 130 2.94 18.21 -6.42
C LYS A 130 3.16 19.38 -5.46
N ALA A 131 2.08 20.09 -5.10
CA ALA A 131 2.12 21.24 -4.20
C ALA A 131 2.14 20.83 -2.70
N TRP A 132 1.94 19.55 -2.39
CA TRP A 132 1.84 19.09 -1.00
C TRP A 132 3.15 19.33 -0.24
N ASN A 133 3.03 19.90 0.94
CA ASN A 133 4.19 20.10 1.81
C ASN A 133 4.51 18.83 2.62
N TRP A 134 5.46 18.08 2.15
CA TRP A 134 5.96 16.86 2.79
C TRP A 134 6.94 17.11 3.94
N ASN A 135 7.33 18.37 4.17
CA ASN A 135 8.28 18.69 5.24
C ASN A 135 7.61 18.53 6.61
N ARG A 136 8.27 17.80 7.49
CA ARG A 136 7.79 17.58 8.85
C ARG A 136 8.98 17.39 9.80
N GLY A 137 9.03 18.21 10.83
CA GLY A 137 10.16 18.20 11.76
C GLY A 137 11.47 18.41 11.02
N GLU A 138 12.38 17.44 11.08
CA GLU A 138 13.64 17.44 10.35
C GLU A 138 13.55 16.80 8.97
N SER A 139 12.46 16.10 8.67
CA SER A 139 12.23 15.49 7.35
C SER A 139 12.01 16.57 6.29
N ARG A 140 12.60 16.39 5.12
CA ARG A 140 12.48 17.30 3.96
C ARG A 140 12.05 16.53 2.72
N GLY A 141 11.18 17.14 1.94
CA GLY A 141 10.67 16.56 0.71
C GLY A 141 9.81 15.32 0.94
N ASN A 142 9.60 14.54 -0.11
CA ASN A 142 8.84 13.28 -0.06
C ASN A 142 9.73 12.13 0.47
N SER A 143 10.37 12.33 1.62
CA SER A 143 11.07 11.30 2.36
C SER A 143 10.14 10.65 3.38
N TYR A 144 10.66 9.74 4.20
CA TYR A 144 9.88 9.08 5.24
C TYR A 144 9.32 10.10 6.25
N CYS A 145 8.03 10.43 6.09
CA CYS A 145 7.32 11.36 6.97
C CYS A 145 6.36 10.58 7.86
N SER A 146 6.67 10.53 9.17
CA SER A 146 5.84 9.84 10.16
C SER A 146 5.08 10.79 11.05
N THR A 147 3.78 10.54 11.26
CA THR A 147 2.93 11.24 12.24
C THR A 147 2.77 10.42 13.52
N SER A 148 3.35 9.24 13.63
CA SER A 148 3.28 8.36 14.80
C SER A 148 3.71 9.06 16.10
N PRO A 149 4.77 9.90 16.13
CA PRO A 149 5.14 10.63 17.35
C PRO A 149 4.06 11.60 17.85
N ASP A 150 3.28 12.20 16.94
CA ASP A 150 2.20 13.12 17.33
C ASP A 150 0.99 12.35 17.86
N LEU A 151 0.64 11.24 17.21
CA LEU A 151 -0.42 10.36 17.70
C LEU A 151 -0.05 9.78 19.08
N SER A 152 1.17 9.31 19.24
CA SER A 152 1.68 8.83 20.53
C SER A 152 1.56 9.89 21.62
N ARG A 153 1.95 11.13 21.32
CA ARG A 153 1.82 12.27 22.25
C ARG A 153 0.36 12.58 22.57
N ALA A 154 -0.53 12.55 21.58
CA ALA A 154 -1.96 12.79 21.78
C ALA A 154 -2.58 11.72 22.71
N LEU A 155 -2.27 10.46 22.50
CA LEU A 155 -2.72 9.33 23.32
C LEU A 155 -2.23 9.44 24.78
N ARG A 156 -0.96 9.82 24.99
CA ARG A 156 -0.43 10.04 26.35
C ARG A 156 -1.07 11.24 27.07
N ARG A 157 -1.46 12.27 26.33
CA ARG A 157 -2.09 13.49 26.91
C ARG A 157 -3.57 13.35 27.16
N ASN A 158 -4.24 12.50 26.42
CA ASN A 158 -5.68 12.28 26.53
C ASN A 158 -5.98 10.79 26.55
N THR A 159 -6.09 10.22 27.73
CA THR A 159 -6.40 8.79 27.93
C THR A 159 -7.81 8.40 27.51
N HIS A 160 -8.69 9.36 27.23
CA HIS A 160 -10.03 9.13 26.67
C HIS A 160 -10.05 9.11 25.15
N LEU A 161 -8.95 9.50 24.50
CA LEU A 161 -8.84 9.44 23.04
C LEU A 161 -8.99 7.99 22.56
N ARG A 162 -9.80 7.81 21.54
CA ARG A 162 -9.94 6.53 20.84
C ARG A 162 -9.52 6.74 19.38
N VAL A 163 -8.78 5.79 18.86
CA VAL A 163 -8.31 5.79 17.47
C VAL A 163 -9.00 4.65 16.72
N PHE A 164 -9.68 4.98 15.65
CA PHE A 164 -10.19 4.01 14.71
C PHE A 164 -9.33 4.05 13.45
N ALA A 165 -8.69 2.92 13.14
CA ALA A 165 -7.91 2.75 11.91
C ALA A 165 -8.65 1.80 10.97
N ALA A 166 -8.87 2.22 9.74
CA ALA A 166 -9.47 1.40 8.69
C ALA A 166 -8.49 1.25 7.53
N SER A 167 -8.24 0.01 7.11
CA SER A 167 -7.36 -0.29 5.99
C SER A 167 -8.02 -1.33 5.07
N GLY A 168 -8.01 -1.06 3.78
CA GLY A 168 -8.54 -1.96 2.77
C GLY A 168 -7.70 -3.24 2.67
N ARG A 169 -8.36 -4.40 2.67
CA ARG A 169 -7.67 -5.70 2.58
C ARG A 169 -6.90 -5.89 1.27
N TYR A 170 -7.37 -5.27 0.21
CA TYR A 170 -6.84 -5.39 -1.15
C TYR A 170 -6.13 -4.13 -1.62
N ASP A 171 -5.97 -3.15 -0.72
CA ASP A 171 -5.20 -1.94 -0.99
C ASP A 171 -3.71 -2.24 -0.88
N LEU A 172 -3.03 -2.16 -2.02
CA LEU A 172 -1.57 -2.34 -2.11
C LEU A 172 -0.82 -0.99 -2.11
N GLY A 173 -1.54 0.13 -2.16
CA GLY A 173 -0.97 1.47 -2.02
C GLY A 173 -0.70 1.82 -0.56
N THR A 174 -1.64 1.44 0.32
CA THR A 174 -1.53 1.56 1.79
C THR A 174 -1.90 0.24 2.46
N PRO A 175 -1.02 -0.77 2.39
CA PRO A 175 -1.33 -2.11 2.88
C PRO A 175 -1.71 -2.13 4.36
N TYR A 176 -2.76 -2.88 4.70
CA TYR A 176 -3.23 -3.00 6.09
C TYR A 176 -2.12 -3.41 7.06
N SER A 177 -1.21 -4.28 6.64
CA SER A 177 -0.09 -4.73 7.48
C SER A 177 0.90 -3.62 7.83
N ALA A 178 1.08 -2.63 6.94
CA ALA A 178 1.90 -1.46 7.23
C ALA A 178 1.23 -0.54 8.26
N SER A 179 -0.11 -0.40 8.19
CA SER A 179 -0.90 0.33 9.17
C SER A 179 -0.86 -0.37 10.53
N ASP A 180 -1.10 -1.68 10.58
CA ASP A 180 -1.04 -2.49 11.80
C ASP A 180 0.36 -2.38 12.45
N TRP A 181 1.42 -2.51 11.65
CA TRP A 181 2.79 -2.34 12.14
C TRP A 181 3.04 -0.95 12.71
N SER A 182 2.61 0.10 12.01
CA SER A 182 2.79 1.48 12.45
C SER A 182 2.06 1.77 13.77
N LEU A 183 0.86 1.22 13.93
CA LEU A 183 0.09 1.36 15.17
C LEU A 183 0.75 0.59 16.33
N ALA A 184 1.29 -0.59 16.06
CA ALA A 184 2.00 -1.39 17.06
C ALA A 184 3.32 -0.73 17.53
N GLN A 185 3.87 0.22 16.79
CA GLN A 185 5.08 0.98 17.17
C GLN A 185 4.77 2.29 17.90
N LEU A 186 3.50 2.55 18.25
CA LEU A 186 3.15 3.77 18.99
C LEU A 186 3.71 3.72 20.42
N ASP A 187 4.34 4.82 20.84
CA ASP A 187 4.81 5.03 22.21
C ASP A 187 3.67 5.60 23.06
N ALA A 188 2.82 4.71 23.56
CA ALA A 188 1.69 5.03 24.42
C ALA A 188 1.48 3.92 25.48
N PRO A 189 0.80 4.20 26.60
CA PRO A 189 0.53 3.20 27.61
C PRO A 189 -0.25 2.00 27.03
N PRO A 190 0.08 0.75 27.42
CA PRO A 190 -0.56 -0.45 26.86
C PRO A 190 -2.10 -0.46 26.98
N GLU A 191 -2.63 0.11 28.05
CA GLU A 191 -4.07 0.22 28.29
C GLU A 191 -4.79 1.15 27.32
N VAL A 192 -4.05 1.98 26.58
CA VAL A 192 -4.57 2.91 25.57
C VAL A 192 -4.46 2.32 24.16
N LEU A 193 -3.62 1.29 24.00
CA LEU A 193 -3.36 0.61 22.73
C LEU A 193 -4.20 -0.66 22.54
N GLN A 194 -5.12 -0.96 23.46
CA GLN A 194 -6.00 -2.14 23.42
C GLN A 194 -7.32 -1.87 22.72
#